data_96bd41035595cef3c5e733df76cccf48
#
_entry.id   96bd41035595cef3c5e733df76cccf48
#
_cell.length_a   1.000
_cell.length_b   1.000
_cell.length_c   1.000
_cell.angle_alpha   90.00
_cell.angle_beta   90.00
_cell.angle_gamma   90.00
#
_symmetry.space_group_name_H-M   'P 1'
#
loop_
_entity.id
_entity.type
_entity.pdbx_description
1 polymer ?
#
loop_
_entity_poly.entity_id
_entity_poly.type
_entity_poly.pdbx_seq_one_letter_code
_entity_poly.pdbx_strand_id
1 'polypeptide(L)'
;IKSAVNDVDSSVLSYLLAAEASDKDGNAESSKDWLERAKRKFPEIETYINLYAAKLMIESKNYDAALQSINTTLKEEPSNLIALKLLSQVCYEASDWKSLTQKAKTVLGQTGSDPKLERCFSEAFIHQARAVAGNEQELKNLWSKLPSAIENMPSILAARLESIMAYGQHDSAEKELRKAIPKTWNHRLIKLYAKLDTPDLATLSKRIDRWLVDRPRDANLWLAASQLAKRDELWTQAKQFLERSLENKETSLAYNELGLILLELGQEDEAIKVINKALNLNNNQ
;
A
#
# COMPACT_ATOMS: atom_id res chain seq x y z
N ILE A 1 4.55 -39.79 6.68
CA ILE A 1 3.24 -39.31 6.20
C ILE A 1 2.48 -40.42 5.47
N LYS A 2 3.07 -41.10 4.44
CA LYS A 2 2.41 -42.21 3.72
C LYS A 2 1.93 -43.35 4.64
N SER A 3 2.67 -43.70 5.72
CA SER A 3 2.26 -44.74 6.67
C SER A 3 1.05 -44.32 7.52
N ALA A 4 0.98 -43.03 7.92
CA ALA A 4 -0.10 -42.54 8.74
C ALA A 4 -1.45 -42.46 7.99
N VAL A 5 -1.44 -42.39 6.66
CA VAL A 5 -2.66 -42.31 5.83
C VAL A 5 -3.23 -43.68 5.50
N ASN A 6 -2.44 -44.74 5.65
CA ASN A 6 -2.91 -46.09 5.41
C ASN A 6 -3.67 -46.71 6.60
N ASP A 7 -3.67 -46.06 7.77
CA ASP A 7 -4.47 -46.49 8.92
C ASP A 7 -5.96 -46.12 8.74
N VAL A 8 -6.84 -47.03 9.16
CA VAL A 8 -8.31 -46.89 9.00
C VAL A 8 -8.88 -45.62 9.68
N ASP A 9 -8.14 -45.10 10.68
CA ASP A 9 -8.50 -43.91 11.48
C ASP A 9 -7.75 -42.62 11.05
N SER A 10 -7.17 -42.58 9.85
CA SER A 10 -6.46 -41.36 9.36
C SER A 10 -7.40 -40.15 9.29
N SER A 11 -7.02 -39.06 9.95
CA SER A 11 -7.76 -37.80 9.91
C SER A 11 -7.64 -37.15 8.55
N VAL A 12 -8.58 -36.28 8.17
CA VAL A 12 -8.50 -35.46 6.95
C VAL A 12 -7.16 -34.69 6.86
N LEU A 13 -6.65 -34.23 8.00
CA LEU A 13 -5.37 -33.54 8.10
C LEU A 13 -4.20 -34.35 7.54
N SER A 14 -4.18 -35.67 7.76
CA SER A 14 -3.12 -36.55 7.23
C SER A 14 -3.12 -36.57 5.70
N TYR A 15 -4.29 -36.56 5.05
CA TYR A 15 -4.41 -36.48 3.59
C TYR A 15 -3.97 -35.11 3.07
N LEU A 16 -4.37 -34.02 3.73
CA LEU A 16 -4.01 -32.67 3.33
C LEU A 16 -2.50 -32.44 3.47
N LEU A 17 -1.88 -32.89 4.55
CA LEU A 17 -0.42 -32.82 4.73
C LEU A 17 0.34 -33.69 3.72
N ALA A 18 -0.21 -34.85 3.34
CA ALA A 18 0.40 -35.69 2.30
C ALA A 18 0.32 -35.02 0.92
N ALA A 19 -0.79 -34.34 0.61
CA ALA A 19 -0.96 -33.56 -0.60
C ALA A 19 0.05 -32.39 -0.64
N GLU A 20 0.16 -31.62 0.45
CA GLU A 20 1.09 -30.48 0.57
C GLU A 20 2.55 -30.95 0.44
N ALA A 21 2.94 -32.05 1.08
CA ALA A 21 4.28 -32.58 0.96
C ALA A 21 4.60 -33.04 -0.47
N SER A 22 3.63 -33.68 -1.15
CA SER A 22 3.80 -34.10 -2.54
C SER A 22 3.92 -32.89 -3.49
N ASP A 23 3.18 -31.83 -3.24
CA ASP A 23 3.25 -30.58 -4.03
C ASP A 23 4.62 -29.90 -3.87
N LYS A 24 5.13 -29.81 -2.63
CA LYS A 24 6.48 -29.28 -2.33
C LYS A 24 7.61 -30.09 -2.94
N ASP A 25 7.43 -31.41 -3.08
CA ASP A 25 8.35 -32.29 -3.77
C ASP A 25 8.23 -32.19 -5.31
N GLY A 26 7.38 -31.34 -5.83
CA GLY A 26 7.14 -31.13 -7.27
C GLY A 26 6.28 -32.23 -7.91
N ASN A 27 5.63 -33.09 -7.12
CA ASN A 27 4.80 -34.18 -7.62
C ASN A 27 3.30 -33.78 -7.56
N ALA A 28 2.88 -32.97 -8.50
CA ALA A 28 1.50 -32.46 -8.57
C ALA A 28 0.45 -33.58 -8.77
N GLU A 29 0.80 -34.66 -9.46
CA GLU A 29 -0.10 -35.78 -9.68
C GLU A 29 -0.37 -36.56 -8.36
N SER A 30 0.67 -36.81 -7.58
CA SER A 30 0.52 -37.42 -6.25
C SER A 30 -0.25 -36.51 -5.29
N SER A 31 -0.03 -35.18 -5.34
CA SER A 31 -0.78 -34.22 -4.55
C SER A 31 -2.27 -34.30 -4.87
N LYS A 32 -2.63 -34.31 -6.16
CA LYS A 32 -4.01 -34.43 -6.60
C LYS A 32 -4.65 -35.75 -6.16
N ASP A 33 -3.93 -36.91 -6.25
CA ASP A 33 -4.46 -38.19 -5.81
C ASP A 33 -4.76 -38.19 -4.29
N TRP A 34 -3.92 -37.57 -3.46
CA TRP A 34 -4.19 -37.44 -2.04
C TRP A 34 -5.44 -36.59 -1.75
N LEU A 35 -5.65 -35.50 -2.47
CA LEU A 35 -6.85 -34.66 -2.34
C LEU A 35 -8.12 -35.40 -2.78
N GLU A 36 -8.08 -36.16 -3.86
CA GLU A 36 -9.21 -36.95 -4.32
C GLU A 36 -9.56 -38.11 -3.35
N ARG A 37 -8.57 -38.72 -2.70
CA ARG A 37 -8.77 -39.70 -1.63
C ARG A 37 -9.43 -39.03 -0.41
N ALA A 38 -8.99 -37.81 -0.04
CA ALA A 38 -9.60 -37.02 1.04
C ALA A 38 -11.09 -36.77 0.74
N LYS A 39 -11.45 -36.30 -0.45
CA LYS A 39 -12.85 -36.03 -0.85
C LYS A 39 -13.73 -37.29 -0.77
N ARG A 40 -13.22 -38.43 -1.27
CA ARG A 40 -13.97 -39.71 -1.19
C ARG A 40 -14.23 -40.18 0.24
N LYS A 41 -13.29 -39.92 1.15
CA LYS A 41 -13.40 -40.33 2.55
C LYS A 41 -14.19 -39.36 3.41
N PHE A 42 -14.19 -38.05 3.06
CA PHE A 42 -14.78 -36.97 3.82
C PHE A 42 -15.61 -36.05 2.89
N PRO A 43 -16.69 -36.56 2.28
CA PRO A 43 -17.50 -35.79 1.33
C PRO A 43 -18.19 -34.60 1.98
N GLU A 44 -18.47 -34.65 3.28
CA GLU A 44 -19.11 -33.56 4.03
C GLU A 44 -18.26 -32.27 4.13
N ILE A 45 -16.96 -32.37 3.88
CA ILE A 45 -16.05 -31.21 3.88
C ILE A 45 -15.36 -31.01 2.54
N GLU A 46 -15.94 -31.50 1.44
CA GLU A 46 -15.36 -31.41 0.10
C GLU A 46 -15.04 -29.96 -0.30
N THR A 47 -15.91 -29.01 0.04
CA THR A 47 -15.66 -27.58 -0.19
C THR A 47 -14.35 -27.10 0.44
N TYR A 48 -14.07 -27.50 1.69
CA TYR A 48 -12.83 -27.12 2.36
C TYR A 48 -11.60 -27.81 1.74
N ILE A 49 -11.73 -29.05 1.29
CA ILE A 49 -10.65 -29.76 0.58
C ILE A 49 -10.36 -29.09 -0.75
N ASN A 50 -11.38 -28.64 -1.49
CA ASN A 50 -11.23 -27.89 -2.73
C ASN A 50 -10.54 -26.53 -2.50
N LEU A 51 -10.88 -25.83 -1.44
CA LEU A 51 -10.21 -24.56 -1.09
C LEU A 51 -8.76 -24.79 -0.63
N TYR A 52 -8.48 -25.91 0.05
CA TYR A 52 -7.11 -26.27 0.39
C TYR A 52 -6.28 -26.60 -0.86
N ALA A 53 -6.87 -27.32 -1.82
CA ALA A 53 -6.26 -27.54 -3.13
C ALA A 53 -5.96 -26.22 -3.86
N ALA A 54 -6.91 -25.27 -3.85
CA ALA A 54 -6.71 -23.95 -4.43
C ALA A 54 -5.55 -23.19 -3.76
N LYS A 55 -5.38 -23.32 -2.43
CA LYS A 55 -4.23 -22.76 -1.72
C LYS A 55 -2.91 -23.34 -2.22
N LEU A 56 -2.79 -24.66 -2.38
CA LEU A 56 -1.59 -25.29 -2.93
C LEU A 56 -1.31 -24.84 -4.36
N MET A 57 -2.36 -24.69 -5.19
CA MET A 57 -2.23 -24.16 -6.55
C MET A 57 -1.71 -22.71 -6.58
N ILE A 58 -2.05 -21.88 -5.57
CA ILE A 58 -1.50 -20.53 -5.43
C ILE A 58 -0.01 -20.60 -5.09
N GLU A 59 0.38 -21.47 -4.15
CA GLU A 59 1.76 -21.66 -3.72
C GLU A 59 2.64 -22.17 -4.88
N SER A 60 2.11 -23.04 -5.74
CA SER A 60 2.76 -23.51 -6.97
C SER A 60 2.60 -22.57 -8.18
N LYS A 61 2.02 -21.38 -7.98
CA LYS A 61 1.78 -20.32 -8.99
C LYS A 61 0.85 -20.74 -10.14
N ASN A 62 0.04 -21.75 -9.94
CA ASN A 62 -1.01 -22.15 -10.89
C ASN A 62 -2.29 -21.37 -10.62
N TYR A 63 -2.25 -20.06 -10.93
CA TYR A 63 -3.32 -19.12 -10.57
C TYR A 63 -4.64 -19.38 -11.30
N ASP A 64 -4.60 -19.85 -12.55
CA ASP A 64 -5.83 -20.13 -13.33
C ASP A 64 -6.63 -21.28 -12.72
N ALA A 65 -5.97 -22.37 -12.37
CA ALA A 65 -6.62 -23.51 -11.71
C ALA A 65 -7.15 -23.13 -10.31
N ALA A 66 -6.38 -22.33 -9.56
CA ALA A 66 -6.81 -21.82 -8.27
C ALA A 66 -8.07 -20.96 -8.39
N LEU A 67 -8.11 -20.01 -9.35
CA LEU A 67 -9.27 -19.15 -9.62
C LEU A 67 -10.51 -19.95 -10.01
N GLN A 68 -10.35 -20.99 -10.82
CA GLN A 68 -11.47 -21.85 -11.23
C GLN A 68 -12.10 -22.55 -10.01
N SER A 69 -11.28 -23.14 -9.15
CA SER A 69 -11.72 -23.82 -7.92
C SER A 69 -12.41 -22.85 -6.96
N ILE A 70 -11.79 -21.69 -6.70
CA ILE A 70 -12.34 -20.66 -5.81
C ILE A 70 -13.66 -20.11 -6.34
N ASN A 71 -13.76 -19.81 -7.65
CA ASN A 71 -14.97 -19.28 -8.25
C ASN A 71 -16.11 -20.31 -8.24
N THR A 72 -15.82 -21.60 -8.34
CA THR A 72 -16.85 -22.66 -8.18
C THR A 72 -17.42 -22.61 -6.76
N THR A 73 -16.60 -22.57 -5.74
CA THR A 73 -17.04 -22.41 -4.35
C THR A 73 -17.86 -21.14 -4.15
N LEU A 74 -17.42 -20.00 -4.69
CA LEU A 74 -18.14 -18.72 -4.52
C LEU A 74 -19.46 -18.64 -5.30
N LYS A 75 -19.70 -19.49 -6.29
CA LYS A 75 -21.03 -19.61 -6.93
C LYS A 75 -22.02 -20.29 -6.00
N GLU A 76 -21.61 -21.28 -5.24
CA GLU A 76 -22.44 -22.02 -4.29
C GLU A 76 -22.56 -21.27 -2.97
N GLU A 77 -21.44 -20.75 -2.46
CA GLU A 77 -21.31 -20.03 -1.20
C GLU A 77 -20.70 -18.64 -1.40
N PRO A 78 -21.45 -17.61 -1.84
CA PRO A 78 -20.91 -16.28 -2.14
C PRO A 78 -20.23 -15.57 -0.98
N SER A 79 -20.57 -15.96 0.26
CA SER A 79 -20.04 -15.39 1.51
C SER A 79 -18.96 -16.25 2.17
N ASN A 80 -18.45 -17.29 1.50
CA ASN A 80 -17.41 -18.14 2.06
C ASN A 80 -16.13 -17.34 2.29
N LEU A 81 -15.80 -17.08 3.57
CA LEU A 81 -14.67 -16.21 3.96
C LEU A 81 -13.31 -16.77 3.51
N ILE A 82 -13.14 -18.08 3.50
CA ILE A 82 -11.89 -18.72 3.07
C ILE A 82 -11.72 -18.51 1.58
N ALA A 83 -12.76 -18.77 0.78
CA ALA A 83 -12.75 -18.56 -0.66
C ALA A 83 -12.48 -17.09 -1.03
N LEU A 84 -13.09 -16.12 -0.33
CA LEU A 84 -12.86 -14.69 -0.53
C LEU A 84 -11.42 -14.27 -0.20
N LYS A 85 -10.83 -14.81 0.87
CA LYS A 85 -9.42 -14.57 1.22
C LYS A 85 -8.47 -15.15 0.18
N LEU A 86 -8.70 -16.38 -0.25
CA LEU A 86 -7.90 -17.02 -1.31
C LEU A 86 -8.04 -16.29 -2.65
N LEU A 87 -9.26 -15.83 -3.00
CA LEU A 87 -9.47 -15.00 -4.20
C LEU A 87 -8.64 -13.72 -4.15
N SER A 88 -8.61 -13.06 -2.99
CA SER A 88 -7.80 -11.85 -2.82
C SER A 88 -6.30 -12.16 -2.92
N GLN A 89 -5.87 -13.28 -2.36
CA GLN A 89 -4.48 -13.71 -2.43
C GLN A 89 -4.07 -14.02 -3.87
N VAL A 90 -4.83 -14.81 -4.61
CA VAL A 90 -4.48 -15.17 -6.00
C VAL A 90 -4.45 -13.95 -6.91
N CYS A 91 -5.42 -13.03 -6.79
CA CYS A 91 -5.39 -11.79 -7.58
C CYS A 91 -4.17 -10.92 -7.24
N TYR A 92 -3.78 -10.87 -5.97
CA TYR A 92 -2.59 -10.12 -5.52
C TYR A 92 -1.30 -10.75 -6.07
N GLU A 93 -1.11 -12.05 -5.91
CA GLU A 93 0.06 -12.79 -6.39
C GLU A 93 0.19 -12.75 -7.93
N ALA A 94 -0.95 -12.80 -8.64
CA ALA A 94 -1.01 -12.66 -10.09
C ALA A 94 -0.88 -11.20 -10.57
N SER A 95 -0.79 -10.22 -9.64
CA SER A 95 -0.81 -8.79 -9.96
C SER A 95 -2.04 -8.33 -10.74
N ASP A 96 -3.17 -9.02 -10.58
CA ASP A 96 -4.45 -8.62 -11.19
C ASP A 96 -5.15 -7.56 -10.32
N TRP A 97 -4.55 -6.37 -10.32
CA TRP A 97 -5.02 -5.22 -9.52
C TRP A 97 -6.44 -4.79 -9.90
N LYS A 98 -6.83 -4.95 -11.16
CA LYS A 98 -8.16 -4.59 -11.65
C LYS A 98 -9.23 -5.48 -11.03
N SER A 99 -9.09 -6.78 -11.11
CA SER A 99 -10.03 -7.74 -10.50
C SER A 99 -10.07 -7.57 -8.98
N LEU A 100 -8.91 -7.35 -8.35
CA LEU A 100 -8.81 -7.14 -6.91
C LEU A 100 -9.59 -5.90 -6.48
N THR A 101 -9.40 -4.74 -7.12
CA THR A 101 -10.14 -3.51 -6.77
C THR A 101 -11.65 -3.63 -6.99
N GLN A 102 -12.10 -4.37 -8.00
CA GLN A 102 -13.53 -4.61 -8.25
C GLN A 102 -14.20 -5.41 -7.12
N LYS A 103 -13.48 -6.31 -6.47
CA LYS A 103 -13.97 -7.20 -5.41
C LYS A 103 -13.83 -6.62 -4.01
N ALA A 104 -13.10 -5.51 -3.86
CA ALA A 104 -12.71 -4.95 -2.56
C ALA A 104 -13.89 -4.69 -1.62
N LYS A 105 -14.98 -4.06 -2.10
CA LYS A 105 -16.16 -3.77 -1.27
C LYS A 105 -16.82 -5.05 -0.75
N THR A 106 -16.96 -6.06 -1.59
CA THR A 106 -17.56 -7.35 -1.21
C THR A 106 -16.70 -8.06 -0.18
N VAL A 107 -15.41 -8.20 -0.47
CA VAL A 107 -14.49 -8.93 0.43
C VAL A 107 -14.38 -8.23 1.78
N LEU A 108 -14.01 -6.95 1.80
CA LEU A 108 -13.83 -6.20 3.06
C LEU A 108 -15.14 -6.03 3.83
N GLY A 109 -16.29 -5.97 3.13
CA GLY A 109 -17.60 -5.92 3.79
C GLY A 109 -17.97 -7.22 4.49
N GLN A 110 -17.52 -8.38 4.00
CA GLN A 110 -17.83 -9.69 4.56
C GLN A 110 -16.76 -10.20 5.54
N THR A 111 -15.48 -9.90 5.31
CA THR A 111 -14.40 -10.38 6.18
C THR A 111 -14.21 -9.54 7.44
N GLY A 112 -14.83 -8.37 7.52
CA GLY A 112 -14.61 -7.42 8.61
C GLY A 112 -13.21 -6.79 8.57
N SER A 113 -12.74 -6.27 9.72
CA SER A 113 -11.40 -5.69 9.82
C SER A 113 -10.34 -6.80 9.79
N ASP A 114 -9.54 -6.81 8.72
CA ASP A 114 -8.40 -7.70 8.52
C ASP A 114 -7.24 -6.84 7.96
N PRO A 115 -6.25 -6.47 8.79
CA PRO A 115 -5.18 -5.57 8.38
C PRO A 115 -4.36 -6.08 7.18
N LYS A 116 -4.26 -7.41 7.01
CA LYS A 116 -3.56 -8.00 5.87
C LYS A 116 -4.34 -7.76 4.57
N LEU A 117 -5.65 -7.97 4.60
CA LEU A 117 -6.52 -7.69 3.45
C LEU A 117 -6.62 -6.19 3.16
N GLU A 118 -6.78 -5.36 4.20
CA GLU A 118 -6.82 -3.90 4.04
C GLU A 118 -5.56 -3.39 3.35
N ARG A 119 -4.38 -3.89 3.74
CA ARG A 119 -3.11 -3.56 3.08
C ARG A 119 -3.09 -4.04 1.63
N CYS A 120 -3.47 -5.29 1.38
CA CYS A 120 -3.52 -5.89 0.05
C CYS A 120 -4.40 -5.06 -0.91
N PHE A 121 -5.61 -4.70 -0.49
CA PHE A 121 -6.51 -3.87 -1.29
C PHE A 121 -6.00 -2.43 -1.45
N SER A 122 -5.37 -1.87 -0.42
CA SER A 122 -4.76 -0.54 -0.52
C SER A 122 -3.68 -0.50 -1.59
N GLU A 123 -2.79 -1.49 -1.62
CA GLU A 123 -1.77 -1.61 -2.65
C GLU A 123 -2.39 -1.77 -4.05
N ALA A 124 -3.45 -2.57 -4.18
CA ALA A 124 -4.16 -2.76 -5.44
C ALA A 124 -4.76 -1.45 -5.97
N PHE A 125 -5.43 -0.66 -5.12
CA PHE A 125 -5.95 0.65 -5.52
C PHE A 125 -4.85 1.62 -5.95
N ILE A 126 -3.71 1.63 -5.25
CA ILE A 126 -2.57 2.48 -5.60
C ILE A 126 -1.96 2.06 -6.95
N HIS A 127 -1.78 0.76 -7.19
CA HIS A 127 -1.28 0.26 -8.46
C HIS A 127 -2.23 0.56 -9.61
N GLN A 128 -3.53 0.31 -9.41
CA GLN A 128 -4.54 0.60 -10.44
C GLN A 128 -4.65 2.10 -10.72
N ALA A 129 -4.55 2.97 -9.70
CA ALA A 129 -4.54 4.41 -9.89
C ALA A 129 -3.37 4.88 -10.76
N ARG A 130 -2.19 4.30 -10.57
CA ARG A 130 -1.02 4.59 -11.42
C ARG A 130 -1.23 4.14 -12.87
N ALA A 131 -1.83 2.97 -13.05
CA ALA A 131 -2.11 2.43 -14.39
C ALA A 131 -3.09 3.29 -15.20
N VAL A 132 -4.07 3.92 -14.51
CA VAL A 132 -5.09 4.78 -15.16
C VAL A 132 -4.83 6.28 -14.97
N ALA A 133 -3.62 6.67 -14.54
CA ALA A 133 -3.27 8.05 -14.21
C ALA A 133 -3.47 9.05 -15.36
N GLY A 134 -3.42 8.59 -16.62
CA GLY A 134 -3.69 9.41 -17.81
C GLY A 134 -5.16 9.69 -18.10
N ASN A 135 -6.09 9.08 -17.36
CA ASN A 135 -7.54 9.19 -17.60
C ASN A 135 -8.30 9.60 -16.33
N GLU A 136 -8.67 10.89 -16.27
CA GLU A 136 -9.36 11.46 -15.11
C GLU A 136 -10.68 10.74 -14.79
N GLN A 137 -11.45 10.34 -15.81
CA GLN A 137 -12.72 9.67 -15.60
C GLN A 137 -12.54 8.27 -15.03
N GLU A 138 -11.54 7.52 -15.48
CA GLU A 138 -11.20 6.21 -14.92
C GLU A 138 -10.70 6.32 -13.47
N LEU A 139 -9.90 7.33 -13.16
CA LEU A 139 -9.48 7.63 -11.78
C LEU A 139 -10.68 7.95 -10.88
N LYS A 140 -11.60 8.81 -11.33
CA LYS A 140 -12.83 9.11 -10.56
C LYS A 140 -13.66 7.83 -10.34
N ASN A 141 -13.81 7.00 -11.36
CA ASN A 141 -14.51 5.73 -11.25
C ASN A 141 -13.81 4.75 -10.29
N LEU A 142 -12.47 4.71 -10.29
CA LEU A 142 -11.69 3.89 -9.38
C LEU A 142 -11.92 4.33 -7.92
N TRP A 143 -11.73 5.62 -7.63
CA TRP A 143 -11.87 6.16 -6.28
C TRP A 143 -13.31 6.10 -5.75
N SER A 144 -14.34 6.14 -6.61
CA SER A 144 -15.74 5.94 -6.20
C SER A 144 -16.04 4.52 -5.69
N LYS A 145 -15.22 3.54 -6.06
CA LYS A 145 -15.32 2.14 -5.63
C LYS A 145 -14.54 1.86 -4.34
N LEU A 146 -13.87 2.86 -3.79
CA LEU A 146 -13.03 2.69 -2.59
C LEU A 146 -13.89 2.25 -1.40
N PRO A 147 -13.52 1.16 -0.70
CA PRO A 147 -14.22 0.73 0.51
C PRO A 147 -13.91 1.66 1.69
N SER A 148 -14.93 1.91 2.54
CA SER A 148 -14.78 2.75 3.74
C SER A 148 -13.73 2.22 4.73
N ALA A 149 -13.52 0.90 4.76
CA ALA A 149 -12.50 0.27 5.59
C ALA A 149 -11.07 0.78 5.34
N ILE A 150 -10.76 1.18 4.10
CA ILE A 150 -9.41 1.62 3.70
C ILE A 150 -9.34 3.08 3.26
N GLU A 151 -10.47 3.79 3.13
CA GLU A 151 -10.51 5.15 2.58
C GLU A 151 -9.68 6.17 3.36
N ASN A 152 -9.57 5.99 4.68
CA ASN A 152 -8.84 6.87 5.58
C ASN A 152 -7.39 6.41 5.84
N MET A 153 -6.93 5.33 5.22
CA MET A 153 -5.54 4.92 5.32
C MET A 153 -4.61 5.96 4.70
N PRO A 154 -3.54 6.40 5.39
CA PRO A 154 -2.67 7.46 4.89
C PRO A 154 -2.08 7.21 3.49
N SER A 155 -1.80 5.94 3.15
CA SER A 155 -1.31 5.54 1.83
C SER A 155 -2.34 5.75 0.72
N ILE A 156 -3.59 5.38 0.98
CA ILE A 156 -4.72 5.55 0.06
C ILE A 156 -5.05 7.03 -0.11
N LEU A 157 -5.16 7.73 1.02
CA LEU A 157 -5.45 9.16 1.03
C LEU A 157 -4.38 9.95 0.25
N ALA A 158 -3.09 9.63 0.46
CA ALA A 158 -2.01 10.25 -0.29
C ALA A 158 -2.12 9.97 -1.80
N ALA A 159 -2.33 8.72 -2.21
CA ALA A 159 -2.42 8.37 -3.62
C ALA A 159 -3.63 9.02 -4.31
N ARG A 160 -4.77 9.12 -3.61
CA ARG A 160 -5.96 9.79 -4.10
C ARG A 160 -5.74 11.29 -4.26
N LEU A 161 -5.13 11.93 -3.28
CA LEU A 161 -4.84 13.37 -3.32
C LEU A 161 -3.75 13.71 -4.36
N GLU A 162 -2.72 12.87 -4.51
CA GLU A 162 -1.76 12.97 -5.62
C GLU A 162 -2.48 12.95 -6.98
N SER A 163 -3.47 12.06 -7.15
CA SER A 163 -4.26 11.99 -8.37
C SER A 163 -5.09 13.25 -8.61
N ILE A 164 -5.73 13.79 -7.57
CA ILE A 164 -6.53 15.02 -7.64
C ILE A 164 -5.65 16.23 -7.99
N MET A 165 -4.47 16.31 -7.38
CA MET A 165 -3.50 17.38 -7.64
C MET A 165 -2.95 17.34 -9.07
N ALA A 166 -2.72 16.12 -9.61
CA ALA A 166 -2.24 15.95 -10.99
C ALA A 166 -3.21 16.51 -12.05
N TYR A 167 -4.51 16.66 -11.70
CA TYR A 167 -5.54 17.31 -12.53
C TYR A 167 -5.85 18.76 -12.11
N GLY A 168 -4.94 19.41 -11.39
CA GLY A 168 -5.04 20.82 -11.02
C GLY A 168 -6.07 21.14 -9.94
N GLN A 169 -6.65 20.11 -9.27
CA GLN A 169 -7.68 20.32 -8.24
C GLN A 169 -7.05 20.56 -6.86
N HIS A 170 -6.11 21.54 -6.77
CA HIS A 170 -5.32 21.80 -5.58
C HIS A 170 -6.14 22.31 -4.40
N ASP A 171 -7.19 23.13 -4.64
CA ASP A 171 -8.08 23.63 -3.59
C ASP A 171 -8.88 22.51 -2.90
N SER A 172 -9.31 21.50 -3.68
CA SER A 172 -9.96 20.32 -3.12
C SER A 172 -8.99 19.48 -2.29
N ALA A 173 -7.78 19.29 -2.79
CA ALA A 173 -6.73 18.58 -2.10
C ALA A 173 -6.31 19.29 -0.79
N GLU A 174 -6.21 20.63 -0.79
CA GLU A 174 -5.94 21.43 0.42
C GLU A 174 -6.97 21.17 1.51
N LYS A 175 -8.26 21.29 1.18
CA LYS A 175 -9.35 21.09 2.15
C LYS A 175 -9.30 19.71 2.81
N GLU A 176 -8.96 18.67 2.06
CA GLU A 176 -8.84 17.32 2.58
C GLU A 176 -7.56 17.13 3.40
N LEU A 177 -6.40 17.57 2.89
CA LEU A 177 -5.11 17.48 3.59
C LEU A 177 -5.16 18.20 4.94
N ARG A 178 -5.74 19.41 4.98
CA ARG A 178 -5.90 20.20 6.17
C ARG A 178 -6.69 19.49 7.27
N LYS A 179 -7.69 18.68 6.88
CA LYS A 179 -8.50 17.88 7.83
C LYS A 179 -7.80 16.57 8.23
N ALA A 180 -7.05 15.96 7.31
CA ALA A 180 -6.46 14.66 7.49
C ALA A 180 -5.14 14.70 8.27
N ILE A 181 -4.28 15.68 8.01
CA ILE A 181 -2.95 15.78 8.64
C ILE A 181 -3.03 15.77 10.17
N PRO A 182 -3.86 16.61 10.83
CA PRO A 182 -3.96 16.60 12.29
C PRO A 182 -4.45 15.28 12.89
N LYS A 183 -5.26 14.51 12.13
CA LYS A 183 -5.83 13.24 12.57
C LYS A 183 -4.87 12.06 12.45
N THR A 184 -4.13 11.99 11.36
CA THR A 184 -3.29 10.85 11.03
C THR A 184 -1.80 11.10 11.27
N TRP A 185 -1.40 12.37 11.25
CA TRP A 185 -0.02 12.85 11.39
C TRP A 185 0.99 12.07 10.55
N ASN A 186 0.74 12.00 9.28
CA ASN A 186 1.57 11.24 8.34
C ASN A 186 2.47 12.15 7.50
N HIS A 187 3.78 11.87 7.48
CA HIS A 187 4.78 12.65 6.76
C HIS A 187 4.52 12.75 5.25
N ARG A 188 3.91 11.72 4.64
CA ARG A 188 3.58 11.75 3.21
C ARG A 188 2.51 12.79 2.90
N LEU A 189 1.50 12.93 3.78
CA LEU A 189 0.47 13.96 3.64
C LEU A 189 1.03 15.37 3.86
N ILE A 190 1.96 15.54 4.81
CA ILE A 190 2.66 16.81 5.05
C ILE A 190 3.46 17.20 3.80
N LYS A 191 4.18 16.26 3.20
CA LYS A 191 4.91 16.49 1.94
C LYS A 191 3.99 16.89 0.79
N LEU A 192 2.80 16.30 0.69
CA LEU A 192 1.81 16.68 -0.32
C LEU A 192 1.25 18.09 -0.08
N TYR A 193 1.04 18.46 1.19
CA TYR A 193 0.59 19.80 1.55
C TYR A 193 1.56 20.89 1.07
N ALA A 194 2.86 20.68 1.22
CA ALA A 194 3.89 21.59 0.72
C ALA A 194 3.96 21.67 -0.83
N LYS A 195 3.44 20.67 -1.54
CA LYS A 195 3.41 20.60 -3.00
C LYS A 195 2.15 21.19 -3.62
N LEU A 196 1.18 21.63 -2.80
CA LEU A 196 -0.04 22.24 -3.32
C LEU A 196 0.31 23.46 -4.15
N ASP A 197 -0.18 23.50 -5.39
CA ASP A 197 -0.05 24.66 -6.27
C ASP A 197 -1.30 25.54 -6.10
N THR A 198 -1.15 26.59 -5.31
CA THR A 198 -2.20 27.55 -4.98
C THR A 198 -1.59 28.95 -4.98
N PRO A 199 -2.32 29.98 -5.42
CA PRO A 199 -1.84 31.35 -5.41
C PRO A 199 -1.65 31.92 -3.99
N ASP A 200 -2.25 31.32 -2.97
CA ASP A 200 -2.17 31.76 -1.58
C ASP A 200 -1.17 30.90 -0.77
N LEU A 201 0.12 31.02 -1.08
CA LEU A 201 1.20 30.36 -0.34
C LEU A 201 1.25 30.81 1.13
N ALA A 202 0.88 32.08 1.40
CA ALA A 202 0.89 32.63 2.75
C ALA A 202 -0.09 31.88 3.68
N THR A 203 -1.23 31.45 3.18
CA THR A 203 -2.18 30.62 3.95
C THR A 203 -1.61 29.24 4.25
N LEU A 204 -0.90 28.62 3.29
CA LEU A 204 -0.24 27.34 3.52
C LEU A 204 0.86 27.47 4.59
N SER A 205 1.71 28.48 4.48
CA SER A 205 2.80 28.76 5.45
C SER A 205 2.25 28.96 6.85
N LYS A 206 1.25 29.85 7.03
CA LYS A 206 0.57 30.06 8.32
C LYS A 206 -0.01 28.76 8.91
N ARG A 207 -0.44 27.85 8.09
CA ARG A 207 -0.95 26.55 8.56
C ARG A 207 0.18 25.66 9.06
N ILE A 208 1.29 25.58 8.33
CA ILE A 208 2.49 24.85 8.77
C ILE A 208 3.02 25.45 10.07
N ASP A 209 3.08 26.78 10.19
CA ASP A 209 3.52 27.45 11.42
C ASP A 209 2.68 27.04 12.64
N ARG A 210 1.35 26.96 12.48
CA ARG A 210 0.47 26.46 13.56
C ARG A 210 0.77 25.04 13.94
N TRP A 211 1.01 24.15 12.97
CA TRP A 211 1.39 22.76 13.26
C TRP A 211 2.77 22.68 13.91
N LEU A 212 3.71 23.57 13.57
CA LEU A 212 5.03 23.66 14.19
C LEU A 212 4.95 24.12 15.66
N VAL A 213 3.96 24.96 16.03
CA VAL A 213 3.71 25.31 17.43
C VAL A 213 3.39 24.05 18.26
N ASP A 214 2.54 23.17 17.71
CA ASP A 214 2.14 21.93 18.38
C ASP A 214 3.26 20.86 18.33
N ARG A 215 4.08 20.89 17.27
CA ARG A 215 5.11 19.86 17.00
C ARG A 215 6.44 20.46 16.53
N PRO A 216 7.14 21.20 17.39
CA PRO A 216 8.35 21.95 17.01
C PRO A 216 9.56 21.06 16.65
N ARG A 217 9.50 19.76 16.98
CA ARG A 217 10.56 18.79 16.66
C ARG A 217 10.26 17.92 15.44
N ASP A 218 9.19 18.21 14.67
CA ASP A 218 8.88 17.44 13.48
C ASP A 218 9.71 17.91 12.28
N ALA A 219 10.73 17.13 11.93
CA ALA A 219 11.62 17.41 10.81
C ALA A 219 10.90 17.55 9.47
N ASN A 220 9.79 16.81 9.27
CA ASN A 220 9.03 16.86 8.02
C ASN A 220 8.23 18.17 7.89
N LEU A 221 7.77 18.75 9.01
CA LEU A 221 7.14 20.07 8.99
C LEU A 221 8.15 21.16 8.66
N TRP A 222 9.34 21.13 9.26
CA TRP A 222 10.41 22.08 8.92
C TRP A 222 10.83 21.98 7.46
N LEU A 223 10.92 20.74 6.91
CA LEU A 223 11.18 20.52 5.50
C LEU A 223 10.03 21.08 4.63
N ALA A 224 8.78 20.88 5.02
CA ALA A 224 7.63 21.44 4.31
C ALA A 224 7.62 22.97 4.35
N ALA A 225 7.94 23.58 5.49
CA ALA A 225 8.09 25.04 5.61
C ALA A 225 9.18 25.57 4.68
N SER A 226 10.33 24.89 4.60
CA SER A 226 11.41 25.29 3.69
C SER A 226 11.00 25.23 2.22
N GLN A 227 10.21 24.21 1.83
CA GLN A 227 9.72 24.08 0.45
C GLN A 227 8.76 25.21 0.08
N LEU A 228 7.92 25.69 1.00
CA LEU A 228 7.06 26.85 0.78
C LEU A 228 7.88 28.14 0.71
N ALA A 229 8.82 28.35 1.63
CA ALA A 229 9.69 29.53 1.63
C ALA A 229 10.54 29.60 0.33
N LYS A 230 11.03 28.47 -0.17
CA LYS A 230 11.74 28.36 -1.45
C LYS A 230 10.86 28.81 -2.63
N ARG A 231 9.57 28.46 -2.63
CA ARG A 231 8.62 28.85 -3.67
C ARG A 231 8.31 30.35 -3.64
N ASP A 232 8.38 30.97 -2.47
CA ASP A 232 8.27 32.43 -2.27
C ASP A 232 9.63 33.15 -2.45
N GLU A 233 10.67 32.44 -2.92
CA GLU A 233 12.03 32.96 -3.12
C GLU A 233 12.68 33.51 -1.81
N LEU A 234 12.17 33.10 -0.66
CA LEU A 234 12.68 33.48 0.67
C LEU A 234 13.86 32.59 1.06
N TRP A 235 14.94 32.63 0.29
CA TRP A 235 16.09 31.71 0.38
C TRP A 235 16.72 31.63 1.77
N THR A 236 16.91 32.76 2.43
CA THR A 236 17.49 32.80 3.79
C THR A 236 16.58 32.09 4.80
N GLN A 237 15.27 32.29 4.70
CA GLN A 237 14.30 31.65 5.57
C GLN A 237 14.21 30.13 5.28
N ALA A 238 14.24 29.76 4.00
CA ALA A 238 14.28 28.36 3.59
C ALA A 238 15.50 27.62 4.12
N LYS A 239 16.69 28.26 4.10
CA LYS A 239 17.92 27.75 4.74
C LYS A 239 17.70 27.46 6.21
N GLN A 240 17.20 28.45 6.97
CA GLN A 240 16.93 28.31 8.41
C GLN A 240 15.98 27.16 8.74
N PHE A 241 14.92 26.99 7.94
CA PHE A 241 13.96 25.90 8.12
C PHE A 241 14.59 24.53 7.85
N LEU A 242 15.48 24.43 6.85
CA LEU A 242 16.22 23.18 6.58
C LEU A 242 17.22 22.86 7.68
N GLU A 243 17.91 23.84 8.22
CA GLU A 243 18.80 23.66 9.37
C GLU A 243 18.01 23.10 10.56
N ARG A 244 16.81 23.65 10.85
CA ARG A 244 15.90 23.11 11.89
C ARG A 244 15.42 21.71 11.57
N SER A 245 15.14 21.40 10.30
CA SER A 245 14.79 20.05 9.89
C SER A 245 15.91 19.06 10.21
N LEU A 246 17.16 19.41 9.84
CA LEU A 246 18.35 18.59 10.04
C LEU A 246 18.74 18.44 11.52
N GLU A 247 18.55 19.47 12.35
CA GLU A 247 18.73 19.38 13.80
C GLU A 247 17.84 18.31 14.45
N ASN A 248 16.63 18.11 13.90
CA ASN A 248 15.68 17.13 14.40
C ASN A 248 15.88 15.74 13.78
N LYS A 249 16.23 15.68 12.50
CA LYS A 249 16.49 14.44 11.77
C LYS A 249 17.36 14.67 10.55
N GLU A 250 18.53 14.08 10.53
CA GLU A 250 19.37 14.05 9.34
C GLU A 250 18.75 13.17 8.25
N THR A 251 18.55 13.75 7.06
CA THR A 251 18.08 13.05 5.88
C THR A 251 18.82 13.52 4.65
N SER A 252 19.12 12.61 3.71
CA SER A 252 19.76 12.98 2.46
C SER A 252 18.92 13.98 1.65
N LEU A 253 17.59 13.89 1.74
CA LEU A 253 16.69 14.82 1.08
C LEU A 253 16.86 16.25 1.61
N ALA A 254 16.89 16.44 2.95
CA ALA A 254 17.05 17.76 3.56
C ALA A 254 18.44 18.35 3.26
N TYR A 255 19.50 17.53 3.26
CA TYR A 255 20.83 17.97 2.86
C TYR A 255 20.89 18.37 1.38
N ASN A 256 20.26 17.63 0.47
CA ASN A 256 20.21 17.99 -0.95
C ASN A 256 19.45 19.32 -1.16
N GLU A 257 18.30 19.49 -0.51
CA GLU A 257 17.54 20.75 -0.61
C GLU A 257 18.35 21.92 -0.02
N LEU A 258 19.08 21.72 1.09
CA LEU A 258 19.95 22.74 1.66
C LEU A 258 21.09 23.11 0.71
N GLY A 259 21.70 22.12 0.07
CA GLY A 259 22.75 22.36 -0.93
C GLY A 259 22.25 23.23 -2.08
N LEU A 260 21.05 22.95 -2.60
CA LEU A 260 20.44 23.77 -3.66
C LEU A 260 20.19 25.22 -3.21
N ILE A 261 19.68 25.41 -1.99
CA ILE A 261 19.44 26.75 -1.44
C ILE A 261 20.76 27.52 -1.20
N LEU A 262 21.81 26.84 -0.76
CA LEU A 262 23.13 27.45 -0.61
C LEU A 262 23.72 27.93 -1.94
N LEU A 263 23.48 27.19 -3.02
CA LEU A 263 23.87 27.63 -4.37
C LEU A 263 23.12 28.91 -4.79
N GLU A 264 21.81 28.99 -4.56
CA GLU A 264 21.02 30.21 -4.82
C GLU A 264 21.49 31.43 -3.98
N LEU A 265 22.05 31.18 -2.78
CA LEU A 265 22.64 32.18 -1.93
C LEU A 265 24.11 32.52 -2.29
N GLY A 266 24.69 31.87 -3.30
CA GLY A 266 26.10 32.05 -3.71
C GLY A 266 27.11 31.46 -2.74
N GLN A 267 26.71 30.50 -1.88
CA GLN A 267 27.53 29.85 -0.86
C GLN A 267 28.03 28.48 -1.36
N GLU A 268 28.80 28.47 -2.45
CA GLU A 268 29.21 27.25 -3.18
C GLU A 268 30.01 26.27 -2.31
N ASP A 269 30.98 26.76 -1.51
CA ASP A 269 31.81 25.90 -0.66
C ASP A 269 30.98 25.16 0.41
N GLU A 270 29.97 25.82 0.98
CA GLU A 270 29.07 25.23 1.93
C GLU A 270 28.14 24.21 1.24
N ALA A 271 27.64 24.55 0.05
CA ALA A 271 26.80 23.68 -0.76
C ALA A 271 27.48 22.33 -1.06
N ILE A 272 28.75 22.36 -1.49
CA ILE A 272 29.54 21.16 -1.76
C ILE A 272 29.66 20.27 -0.52
N LYS A 273 29.96 20.87 0.65
CA LYS A 273 30.09 20.13 1.92
C LYS A 273 28.77 19.44 2.31
N VAL A 274 27.65 20.13 2.13
CA VAL A 274 26.32 19.65 2.50
C VAL A 274 25.85 18.55 1.54
N ILE A 275 26.08 18.71 0.23
CA ILE A 275 25.76 17.69 -0.79
C ILE A 275 26.57 16.40 -0.56
N ASN A 276 27.85 16.53 -0.19
CA ASN A 276 28.67 15.36 0.14
C ASN A 276 28.14 14.60 1.36
N LYS A 277 27.57 15.30 2.37
CA LYS A 277 26.87 14.63 3.47
C LYS A 277 25.65 13.85 3.01
N ALA A 278 24.87 14.41 2.07
CA ALA A 278 23.72 13.72 1.50
C ALA A 278 24.13 12.42 0.79
N LEU A 279 25.21 12.44 0.02
CA LEU A 279 25.76 11.28 -0.68
C LEU A 279 26.22 10.19 0.29
N ASN A 280 26.93 10.58 1.35
CA ASN A 280 27.40 9.64 2.38
C ASN A 280 26.23 8.96 3.12
N LEU A 281 25.15 9.67 3.40
CA LEU A 281 23.95 9.08 4.00
C LEU A 281 23.25 8.06 3.10
N ASN A 282 23.24 8.29 1.79
CA ASN A 282 22.65 7.34 0.83
C ASN A 282 23.48 6.06 0.68
N ASN A 283 24.81 6.15 0.81
CA ASN A 283 25.71 5.00 0.69
C ASN A 283 25.71 4.09 1.93
N ASN A 284 25.18 4.56 3.05
CA ASN A 284 25.14 3.85 4.33
C ASN A 284 23.74 3.26 4.65
N GLN A 285 22.78 3.37 3.74
CA GLN A 285 21.43 2.77 3.81
C GLN A 285 21.31 1.60 2.84
#